data_80c4732ebcefdde829b93878c657fb7c
#
_entry.id   80c4732ebcefdde829b93878c657fb7c
#
_cell.length_a   1.000
_cell.length_b   1.000
_cell.length_c   1.000
_cell.angle_alpha   90.00
_cell.angle_beta   90.00
_cell.angle_gamma   90.00
#
_symmetry.space_group_name_H-M   'P 1'
#
loop_
_entity.id
_entity.type
_entity.pdbx_description
1 polymer ?
#
loop_
_entity_poly.entity_id
_entity_poly.type
_entity_poly.pdbx_seq_one_letter_code
_entity_poly.pdbx_strand_id
1 'polypeptide(L)'
;MKKDVSVTRVFSAEDIKREVIRSNLQTVVSALEERGYNAVHQIAGYLISNDPAYISSHKGARTIIQQIDRNEIIEELVKSYLEKK
;
A
#
# COMPACT_ATOMS: atom_id res chain seq x y z
N MET A 1 20.17 5.82 27.35
CA MET A 1 19.64 5.37 27.80
C MET A 1 18.25 5.33 27.63
N LYS A 2 17.53 5.89 28.10
CA LYS A 2 16.26 5.91 27.89
C LYS A 2 15.91 6.12 26.54
N LYS A 3 16.65 6.72 25.76
CA LYS A 3 16.44 6.92 24.44
C LYS A 3 16.32 5.66 23.75
N ASP A 4 17.11 4.71 23.95
CA ASP A 4 17.07 3.46 23.25
C ASP A 4 15.75 2.78 23.50
N VAL A 5 15.28 2.84 24.69
CA VAL A 5 14.03 2.23 25.04
C VAL A 5 12.89 2.93 24.31
N SER A 6 12.97 4.22 24.21
CA SER A 6 11.95 4.98 23.53
C SER A 6 11.87 4.61 22.06
N VAL A 7 13.01 4.49 21.42
CA VAL A 7 13.04 4.14 20.01
C VAL A 7 12.44 2.77 19.80
N THR A 8 12.76 1.83 20.68
CA THR A 8 12.23 0.49 20.55
C THR A 8 10.72 0.48 20.64
N ARG A 9 10.17 1.33 21.48
CA ARG A 9 8.76 1.34 21.65
C ARG A 9 8.01 2.11 20.62
N VAL A 10 8.68 2.88 19.80
CA VAL A 10 8.05 3.67 18.78
C VAL A 10 7.35 2.78 17.76
N PHE A 11 7.92 1.62 17.48
CA PHE A 11 7.34 0.76 16.47
C PHE A 11 6.46 -0.32 17.06
N SER A 12 5.16 -0.13 16.97
CA SER A 12 4.19 -1.13 17.40
C SER A 12 3.96 -2.08 16.22
N ALA A 13 3.23 -3.15 16.47
CA ALA A 13 2.86 -4.08 15.41
C ALA A 13 2.04 -3.36 14.36
N GLU A 14 1.22 -2.41 14.79
CA GLU A 14 0.39 -1.64 13.88
C GLU A 14 1.26 -0.79 12.95
N ASP A 15 2.30 -0.15 13.49
CA ASP A 15 3.19 0.67 12.69
C ASP A 15 3.94 -0.16 11.66
N ILE A 16 4.37 -1.35 12.03
CA ILE A 16 5.09 -2.23 11.12
C ILE A 16 4.14 -2.67 10.00
N LYS A 17 2.91 -3.00 10.34
CA LYS A 17 1.93 -3.42 9.37
C LYS A 17 1.65 -2.32 8.36
N ARG A 18 1.49 -1.09 8.84
CA ARG A 18 1.25 0.04 7.94
C ARG A 18 2.43 0.23 6.99
N GLU A 19 3.65 0.06 7.51
CA GLU A 19 4.82 0.26 6.67
C GLU A 19 4.90 -0.80 5.57
N VAL A 20 4.54 -2.04 5.88
CA VAL A 20 4.52 -3.10 4.88
C VAL A 20 3.50 -2.79 3.79
N ILE A 21 2.31 -2.34 4.18
CA ILE A 21 1.27 -1.99 3.22
C ILE A 21 1.73 -0.84 2.33
N ARG A 22 2.32 0.19 2.92
CA ARG A 22 2.80 1.33 2.16
C ARG A 22 3.89 0.94 1.19
N SER A 23 4.82 0.11 1.63
CA SER A 23 5.93 -0.32 0.80
C SER A 23 5.42 -1.12 -0.40
N ASN A 24 4.49 -2.02 -0.17
CA ASN A 24 3.94 -2.82 -1.25
C ASN A 24 3.13 -1.97 -2.22
N LEU A 25 2.36 -1.01 -1.71
CA LEU A 25 1.61 -0.12 -2.58
C LEU A 25 2.55 0.73 -3.42
N GLN A 26 3.64 1.21 -2.82
CA GLN A 26 4.61 2.02 -3.56
C GLN A 26 5.23 1.21 -4.70
N THR A 27 5.53 -0.05 -4.44
CA THR A 27 6.09 -0.94 -5.46
C THR A 27 5.10 -1.13 -6.61
N VAL A 28 3.82 -1.31 -6.28
CA VAL A 28 2.78 -1.46 -7.29
C VAL A 28 2.66 -0.19 -8.13
N VAL A 29 2.60 0.96 -7.47
CA VAL A 29 2.48 2.24 -8.17
C VAL A 29 3.66 2.45 -9.11
N SER A 30 4.87 2.18 -8.63
CA SER A 30 6.06 2.36 -9.45
C SER A 30 6.04 1.46 -10.68
N ALA A 31 5.61 0.21 -10.50
CA ALA A 31 5.52 -0.72 -11.61
C ALA A 31 4.51 -0.26 -12.66
N LEU A 32 3.36 0.23 -12.21
CA LEU A 32 2.33 0.69 -13.13
C LEU A 32 2.76 1.94 -13.87
N GLU A 33 3.35 2.88 -13.15
CA GLU A 33 3.79 4.13 -13.76
C GLU A 33 4.93 3.93 -14.74
N GLU A 34 5.77 2.94 -14.50
CA GLU A 34 6.87 2.63 -15.38
C GLU A 34 6.38 2.33 -16.79
N ARG A 35 5.22 1.71 -16.91
CA ARG A 35 4.65 1.39 -18.21
C ARG A 35 3.67 2.43 -18.68
N GLY A 36 3.57 3.56 -17.98
CA GLY A 36 2.67 4.62 -18.38
C GLY A 36 1.22 4.40 -18.02
N TYR A 37 0.93 3.43 -17.16
CA TYR A 37 -0.45 3.19 -16.73
C TYR A 37 -0.87 4.23 -15.70
N ASN A 38 -2.17 4.47 -15.62
CA ASN A 38 -2.72 5.36 -14.62
C ASN A 38 -2.92 4.54 -13.34
N ALA A 39 -1.96 4.67 -12.41
CA ALA A 39 -1.99 3.88 -11.19
C ALA A 39 -3.23 4.14 -10.34
N VAL A 40 -3.66 5.39 -10.28
CA VAL A 40 -4.86 5.73 -9.49
C VAL A 40 -6.07 4.99 -10.04
N HIS A 41 -6.22 5.02 -11.36
CA HIS A 41 -7.38 4.40 -12.00
C HIS A 41 -7.37 2.88 -11.80
N GLN A 42 -6.21 2.25 -11.97
CA GLN A 42 -6.14 0.80 -11.83
C GLN A 42 -6.37 0.37 -10.39
N ILE A 43 -5.74 1.04 -9.45
CA ILE A 43 -5.88 0.69 -8.05
C ILE A 43 -7.31 0.93 -7.57
N ALA A 44 -7.91 2.07 -7.96
CA ALA A 44 -9.29 2.36 -7.58
C ALA A 44 -10.23 1.31 -8.15
N GLY A 45 -10.05 0.93 -9.42
CA GLY A 45 -10.88 -0.08 -10.03
C GLY A 45 -10.80 -1.41 -9.30
N TYR A 46 -9.59 -1.79 -8.90
CA TYR A 46 -9.39 -3.02 -8.14
C TYR A 46 -10.12 -2.93 -6.79
N LEU A 47 -9.96 -1.82 -6.08
CA LEU A 47 -10.56 -1.69 -4.75
C LEU A 47 -12.09 -1.71 -4.80
N ILE A 48 -12.65 -1.13 -5.84
CA ILE A 48 -14.10 -1.09 -5.98
C ILE A 48 -14.66 -2.45 -6.37
N SER A 49 -14.01 -3.13 -7.30
CA SER A 49 -14.54 -4.36 -7.87
C SER A 49 -14.05 -5.63 -7.21
N ASN A 50 -12.94 -5.54 -6.51
CA ASN A 50 -12.23 -6.69 -5.95
C ASN A 50 -11.77 -7.62 -7.08
N ASP A 51 -11.57 -7.08 -8.27
CA ASP A 51 -11.15 -7.87 -9.43
C ASP A 51 -9.69 -7.55 -9.74
N PRO A 52 -8.77 -8.47 -9.48
CA PRO A 52 -7.35 -8.19 -9.69
C PRO A 52 -6.99 -7.92 -11.15
N ALA A 53 -7.88 -8.24 -12.07
CA ALA A 53 -7.63 -7.97 -13.48
C ALA A 53 -7.51 -6.48 -13.77
N TYR A 54 -7.99 -5.62 -12.86
CA TYR A 54 -7.83 -4.18 -13.04
C TYR A 54 -6.37 -3.74 -12.89
N ILE A 55 -5.52 -4.59 -12.29
CA ILE A 55 -4.11 -4.24 -12.08
C ILE A 55 -3.26 -4.97 -13.11
N SER A 56 -2.40 -4.21 -13.81
CA SER A 56 -1.48 -4.82 -14.77
C SER A 56 -0.59 -5.85 -14.08
N SER A 57 -0.17 -6.86 -14.82
CA SER A 57 0.73 -7.87 -14.28
C SER A 57 2.20 -7.46 -14.40
N HIS A 58 2.46 -6.25 -14.92
CA HIS A 58 3.83 -5.81 -15.12
C HIS A 58 4.62 -5.83 -13.81
N LYS A 59 5.78 -6.46 -13.86
CA LYS A 59 6.67 -6.60 -12.70
C LYS A 59 5.97 -7.14 -11.46
N GLY A 60 4.97 -7.97 -11.66
CA GLY A 60 4.28 -8.62 -10.56
C GLY A 60 3.31 -7.73 -9.79
N ALA A 61 2.98 -6.57 -10.34
CA ALA A 61 2.10 -5.62 -9.63
C ALA A 61 0.80 -6.26 -9.17
N ARG A 62 0.17 -7.05 -10.05
CA ARG A 62 -1.09 -7.71 -9.72
C ARG A 62 -0.92 -8.67 -8.54
N THR A 63 0.16 -9.44 -8.55
CA THR A 63 0.43 -10.39 -7.48
C THR A 63 0.72 -9.69 -6.17
N ILE A 64 1.50 -8.63 -6.24
CA ILE A 64 1.89 -7.89 -5.04
C ILE A 64 0.68 -7.28 -4.34
N ILE A 65 -0.21 -6.65 -5.11
CA ILE A 65 -1.35 -5.99 -4.48
C ILE A 65 -2.29 -7.00 -3.83
N GLN A 66 -2.34 -8.21 -4.36
CA GLN A 66 -3.21 -9.24 -3.80
C GLN A 66 -2.68 -9.83 -2.50
N GLN A 67 -1.43 -9.55 -2.16
CA GLN A 67 -0.87 -10.04 -0.91
C GLN A 67 -1.37 -9.25 0.29
N ILE A 68 -2.05 -8.15 0.04
CA ILE A 68 -2.55 -7.30 1.11
C ILE A 68 -4.07 -7.36 1.13
N ASP A 69 -4.64 -7.46 2.33
CA ASP A 69 -6.08 -7.44 2.48
C ASP A 69 -6.60 -6.13 1.92
N ARG A 70 -7.60 -6.20 1.05
CA ARG A 70 -8.16 -5.04 0.39
C ARG A 70 -8.67 -3.99 1.39
N ASN A 71 -9.31 -4.44 2.47
CA ASN A 71 -9.78 -3.51 3.49
C ASN A 71 -8.63 -2.76 4.13
N GLU A 72 -7.49 -3.43 4.33
CA GLU A 72 -6.34 -2.79 4.92
C GLU A 72 -5.74 -1.75 3.99
N ILE A 73 -5.78 -2.02 2.68
CA ILE A 73 -5.31 -1.03 1.71
C ILE A 73 -6.17 0.21 1.80
N ILE A 74 -7.48 0.03 1.80
CA ILE A 74 -8.42 1.15 1.85
C ILE A 74 -8.20 1.97 3.11
N GLU A 75 -8.05 1.29 4.25
CA GLU A 75 -7.84 2.00 5.51
C GLU A 75 -6.54 2.79 5.50
N GLU A 76 -5.49 2.20 4.94
CA GLU A 76 -4.21 2.90 4.87
C GLU A 76 -4.31 4.15 4.00
N LEU A 77 -5.00 4.04 2.88
CA LEU A 77 -5.16 5.19 1.99
C LEU A 77 -5.95 6.30 2.66
N VAL A 78 -7.00 5.96 3.37
CA VAL A 78 -7.80 6.95 4.07
C VAL A 78 -6.98 7.60 5.18
N LYS A 79 -6.28 6.80 5.97
CA LYS A 79 -5.44 7.35 7.04
C LYS A 79 -4.38 8.28 6.49
N SER A 80 -3.73 7.87 5.42
CA SER A 80 -2.69 8.69 4.81
C SER A 80 -3.24 10.03 4.32
N TYR A 81 -4.42 10.00 3.74
CA TYR A 81 -5.05 11.22 3.27
C TYR A 81 -5.34 12.17 4.42
N LEU A 82 -5.92 11.63 5.49
CA LEU A 82 -6.28 12.45 6.63
C LEU A 82 -5.06 12.99 7.37
N GLU A 83 -4.00 12.20 7.42
CA GLU A 83 -2.80 12.64 8.10
C GLU A 83 -2.10 13.79 7.39
N LYS A 84 -2.30 13.88 6.08
CA LYS A 84 -1.67 14.95 5.33
C LYS A 84 -2.41 16.26 5.42
N LYS A 85 -3.58 16.24 5.94
CA LYS A 85 -4.34 17.47 6.11
C LYS A 85 -3.88 18.21 7.35
#